data_e94a341bbbcd878cf8c2002156a1acaf
#
_entry.id   e94a341bbbcd878cf8c2002156a1acaf
#
_cell.length_a   1.000
_cell.length_b   1.000
_cell.length_c   1.000
_cell.angle_alpha   90.00
_cell.angle_beta   90.00
_cell.angle_gamma   90.00
#
_symmetry.space_group_name_H-M   'P 1'
#
loop_
_entity.id
_entity.type
_entity.pdbx_description
1 polymer ?
#
loop_
_entity_poly.entity_id
_entity_poly.type
_entity_poly.pdbx_seq_one_letter_code
_entity_poly.pdbx_strand_id
1 'polypeptide(L)'
;LKTNDLREAAIWFETLRANSPKYATDCDYYISYIRYTQKRYNEALKGFLPLQDNAKYKALVPYYIAEIYVQLKNYDKAQIVAQNYLSAYPNNEHAAEMYRILGDAYYHFGQYPQAVEAFSNYLDREHAVQRRDALYMLGLSYYQTKVYSKAAETLGKVTTENDALTQNAYLHMGLSYLQLAEKNKARMAFEQAAASNANMQIKEQAAYNYALCLHETSFSAFGESVTAFEKFLNEFPTSPYAEKVSSYLVEVYMNTRSYDAALKSIDRIAKPSAQILEAKQKILFQLGTQSFANADFEQALKYLNQSIAIGQYNRQTKADAYYWCGESYYRLNRMVEAARDFNAYLQLTTQPNNEMYA
;
A
#
# COMPACT_ATOMS: atom_id res chain seq x y z
N LEU A 1 -17.48 -13.70 -39.97
CA LEU A 1 -16.69 -13.61 -38.71
C LEU A 1 -15.23 -14.04 -38.90
N LYS A 2 -14.90 -14.97 -39.78
CA LYS A 2 -13.52 -15.42 -40.04
C LYS A 2 -12.62 -14.32 -40.66
N THR A 3 -13.22 -13.29 -41.33
CA THR A 3 -12.50 -12.17 -41.96
C THR A 3 -12.22 -10.99 -41.01
N ASN A 4 -12.66 -11.08 -39.76
CA ASN A 4 -12.54 -10.03 -38.72
C ASN A 4 -13.22 -8.69 -39.05
N ASP A 5 -14.01 -8.59 -40.11
CA ASP A 5 -14.86 -7.43 -40.38
C ASP A 5 -16.23 -7.58 -39.72
N LEU A 6 -16.29 -7.14 -38.45
CA LEU A 6 -17.48 -7.25 -37.63
C LEU A 6 -18.63 -6.32 -38.08
N ARG A 7 -18.31 -5.23 -38.82
CA ARG A 7 -19.35 -4.30 -39.33
C ARG A 7 -20.07 -4.90 -40.50
N GLU A 8 -19.32 -5.40 -41.47
CA GLU A 8 -19.87 -6.04 -42.65
C GLU A 8 -20.68 -7.31 -42.26
N ALA A 9 -20.14 -8.12 -41.37
CA ALA A 9 -20.84 -9.28 -40.83
C ALA A 9 -22.17 -8.91 -40.16
N ALA A 10 -22.24 -7.82 -39.39
CA ALA A 10 -23.48 -7.38 -38.76
C ALA A 10 -24.54 -7.00 -39.83
N ILE A 11 -24.15 -6.24 -40.85
CA ILE A 11 -25.05 -5.86 -41.96
C ILE A 11 -25.59 -7.08 -42.68
N TRP A 12 -24.73 -8.06 -42.94
CA TRP A 12 -25.16 -9.32 -43.60
C TRP A 12 -26.18 -10.09 -42.76
N PHE A 13 -25.93 -10.22 -41.43
CA PHE A 13 -26.90 -10.91 -40.56
C PHE A 13 -28.19 -10.12 -40.39
N GLU A 14 -28.16 -8.79 -40.32
CA GLU A 14 -29.38 -7.96 -40.30
C GLU A 14 -30.20 -8.11 -41.59
N THR A 15 -29.56 -8.12 -42.76
CA THR A 15 -30.19 -8.32 -44.06
C THR A 15 -30.78 -9.74 -44.16
N LEU A 16 -30.03 -10.76 -43.73
CA LEU A 16 -30.51 -12.15 -43.77
C LEU A 16 -31.70 -12.34 -42.83
N ARG A 17 -31.66 -11.74 -41.63
CA ARG A 17 -32.77 -11.76 -40.67
C ARG A 17 -34.07 -11.22 -41.27
N ALA A 18 -33.98 -10.10 -41.99
CA ALA A 18 -35.12 -9.43 -42.58
C ALA A 18 -35.72 -10.27 -43.74
N ASN A 19 -34.87 -10.93 -44.53
CA ASN A 19 -35.28 -11.61 -45.75
C ASN A 19 -35.58 -13.12 -45.57
N SER A 20 -35.19 -13.70 -44.44
CA SER A 20 -35.29 -15.15 -44.24
C SER A 20 -35.66 -15.49 -42.78
N PRO A 21 -36.96 -15.53 -42.45
CA PRO A 21 -37.42 -15.81 -41.08
C PRO A 21 -36.88 -17.12 -40.48
N LYS A 22 -36.59 -18.11 -41.34
CA LYS A 22 -36.00 -19.40 -40.94
C LYS A 22 -34.68 -19.24 -40.18
N TYR A 23 -33.88 -18.20 -40.48
CA TYR A 23 -32.57 -17.93 -39.90
C TYR A 23 -32.62 -16.80 -38.87
N ALA A 24 -33.78 -16.23 -38.58
CA ALA A 24 -33.90 -15.06 -37.70
C ALA A 24 -33.24 -15.28 -36.34
N THR A 25 -33.50 -16.40 -35.68
CA THR A 25 -32.92 -16.78 -34.39
C THR A 25 -31.39 -16.87 -34.44
N ASP A 26 -30.83 -17.46 -35.49
CA ASP A 26 -29.39 -17.58 -35.67
C ASP A 26 -28.76 -16.20 -35.94
N CYS A 27 -29.45 -15.37 -36.73
CA CYS A 27 -29.00 -13.98 -36.95
C CYS A 27 -29.02 -13.16 -35.66
N ASP A 28 -30.05 -13.27 -34.83
CA ASP A 28 -30.13 -12.60 -33.53
C ASP A 28 -28.97 -13.00 -32.63
N TYR A 29 -28.60 -14.27 -32.58
CA TYR A 29 -27.45 -14.74 -31.86
C TYR A 29 -26.15 -14.11 -32.40
N TYR A 30 -25.86 -14.18 -33.70
CA TYR A 30 -24.62 -13.65 -34.27
C TYR A 30 -24.53 -12.12 -34.19
N ILE A 31 -25.63 -11.40 -34.35
CA ILE A 31 -25.68 -9.94 -34.14
C ILE A 31 -25.35 -9.59 -32.69
N SER A 32 -25.93 -10.31 -31.73
CA SER A 32 -25.66 -10.10 -30.30
C SER A 32 -24.22 -10.43 -29.95
N TYR A 33 -23.65 -11.50 -30.51
CA TYR A 33 -22.26 -11.86 -30.35
C TYR A 33 -21.31 -10.80 -30.94
N ILE A 34 -21.60 -10.25 -32.12
CA ILE A 34 -20.83 -9.14 -32.69
C ILE A 34 -20.88 -7.92 -31.78
N ARG A 35 -22.05 -7.56 -31.27
CA ARG A 35 -22.20 -6.46 -30.32
C ARG A 35 -21.42 -6.70 -29.04
N TYR A 36 -21.41 -7.92 -28.52
CA TYR A 36 -20.61 -8.33 -27.36
C TYR A 36 -19.10 -8.14 -27.64
N THR A 37 -18.59 -8.62 -28.77
CA THR A 37 -17.16 -8.46 -29.14
C THR A 37 -16.77 -7.00 -29.37
N GLN A 38 -17.73 -6.15 -29.78
CA GLN A 38 -17.56 -4.69 -29.88
C GLN A 38 -17.72 -3.97 -28.55
N LYS A 39 -17.89 -4.69 -27.42
CA LYS A 39 -18.14 -4.14 -26.08
C LYS A 39 -19.43 -3.30 -25.97
N ARG A 40 -20.37 -3.47 -26.91
CA ARG A 40 -21.71 -2.86 -26.88
C ARG A 40 -22.63 -3.68 -26.01
N TYR A 41 -22.30 -3.79 -24.71
CA TYR A 41 -22.88 -4.76 -23.79
C TYR A 41 -24.39 -4.65 -23.63
N ASN A 42 -24.95 -3.44 -23.53
CA ASN A 42 -26.40 -3.25 -23.39
C ASN A 42 -27.19 -3.72 -24.63
N GLU A 43 -26.62 -3.53 -25.82
CA GLU A 43 -27.25 -3.98 -27.04
C GLU A 43 -27.12 -5.50 -27.25
N ALA A 44 -25.96 -6.05 -26.91
CA ALA A 44 -25.74 -7.48 -26.89
C ALA A 44 -26.72 -8.19 -25.93
N LEU A 45 -26.88 -7.62 -24.71
CA LEU A 45 -27.82 -8.17 -23.73
C LEU A 45 -29.26 -8.18 -24.21
N LYS A 46 -29.73 -7.10 -24.84
CA LYS A 46 -31.09 -7.05 -25.45
C LYS A 46 -31.32 -8.13 -26.45
N GLY A 47 -30.30 -8.49 -27.23
CA GLY A 47 -30.43 -9.56 -28.24
C GLY A 47 -30.24 -10.96 -27.65
N PHE A 48 -29.46 -11.15 -26.59
CA PHE A 48 -29.27 -12.46 -25.98
C PHE A 48 -30.43 -12.87 -25.06
N LEU A 49 -31.04 -11.94 -24.30
CA LEU A 49 -32.10 -12.26 -23.35
C LEU A 49 -33.26 -13.09 -23.95
N PRO A 50 -33.79 -12.78 -25.16
CA PRO A 50 -34.85 -13.61 -25.77
C PRO A 50 -34.39 -15.02 -26.17
N LEU A 51 -33.06 -15.24 -26.27
CA LEU A 51 -32.46 -16.51 -26.70
C LEU A 51 -32.07 -17.43 -25.55
N GLN A 52 -32.13 -16.96 -24.29
CA GLN A 52 -31.63 -17.70 -23.13
C GLN A 52 -32.29 -19.07 -22.94
N ASP A 53 -33.59 -19.20 -23.30
CA ASP A 53 -34.37 -20.44 -23.16
C ASP A 53 -34.54 -21.18 -24.49
N ASN A 54 -33.95 -20.66 -25.59
CA ASN A 54 -34.03 -21.27 -26.90
C ASN A 54 -33.33 -22.63 -26.91
N ALA A 55 -33.98 -23.66 -27.42
CA ALA A 55 -33.49 -25.05 -27.43
C ALA A 55 -32.04 -25.20 -27.96
N LYS A 56 -31.66 -24.39 -28.97
CA LYS A 56 -30.34 -24.41 -29.60
C LYS A 56 -29.29 -23.67 -28.78
N TYR A 57 -29.69 -22.63 -28.06
CA TYR A 57 -28.74 -21.66 -27.42
C TYR A 57 -28.76 -21.68 -25.91
N LYS A 58 -29.66 -22.40 -25.25
CA LYS A 58 -29.82 -22.45 -23.79
C LYS A 58 -28.58 -22.92 -23.01
N ALA A 59 -27.67 -23.64 -23.65
CA ALA A 59 -26.42 -24.08 -23.04
C ALA A 59 -25.25 -23.14 -23.34
N LEU A 60 -25.44 -22.07 -24.14
CA LEU A 60 -24.37 -21.13 -24.55
C LEU A 60 -24.70 -19.70 -24.19
N VAL A 61 -25.89 -19.21 -24.50
CA VAL A 61 -26.29 -17.81 -24.36
C VAL A 61 -26.25 -17.32 -22.90
N PRO A 62 -26.64 -18.10 -21.88
CA PRO A 62 -26.54 -17.66 -20.49
C PRO A 62 -25.09 -17.32 -20.08
N TYR A 63 -24.09 -17.97 -20.67
CA TYR A 63 -22.68 -17.61 -20.43
C TYR A 63 -22.39 -16.15 -20.86
N TYR A 64 -22.78 -15.76 -22.07
CA TYR A 64 -22.60 -14.38 -22.53
C TYR A 64 -23.41 -13.38 -21.71
N ILE A 65 -24.63 -13.74 -21.30
CA ILE A 65 -25.47 -12.89 -20.44
C ILE A 65 -24.76 -12.65 -19.08
N ALA A 66 -24.24 -13.70 -18.47
CA ALA A 66 -23.52 -13.60 -17.19
C ALA A 66 -22.23 -12.76 -17.32
N GLU A 67 -21.43 -13.00 -18.37
CA GLU A 67 -20.25 -12.19 -18.68
C GLU A 67 -20.61 -10.70 -18.86
N ILE A 68 -21.66 -10.41 -19.62
CA ILE A 68 -22.12 -9.03 -19.82
C ILE A 68 -22.52 -8.39 -18.50
N TYR A 69 -23.23 -9.10 -17.62
CA TYR A 69 -23.58 -8.56 -16.30
C TYR A 69 -22.35 -8.25 -15.44
N VAL A 70 -21.30 -9.06 -15.49
CA VAL A 70 -20.02 -8.76 -14.83
C VAL A 70 -19.41 -7.48 -15.43
N GLN A 71 -19.36 -7.35 -16.77
CA GLN A 71 -18.81 -6.15 -17.42
C GLN A 71 -19.60 -4.87 -17.09
N LEU A 72 -20.91 -5.01 -16.88
CA LEU A 72 -21.79 -3.93 -16.44
C LEU A 72 -21.81 -3.75 -14.91
N LYS A 73 -21.00 -4.50 -14.16
CA LYS A 73 -20.93 -4.51 -12.69
C LYS A 73 -22.29 -4.84 -12.03
N ASN A 74 -23.16 -5.55 -12.73
CA ASN A 74 -24.44 -6.02 -12.21
C ASN A 74 -24.28 -7.44 -11.64
N TYR A 75 -23.58 -7.50 -10.49
CA TYR A 75 -23.15 -8.77 -9.89
C TYR A 75 -24.32 -9.63 -9.41
N ASP A 76 -25.43 -9.05 -8.96
CA ASP A 76 -26.65 -9.78 -8.52
C ASP A 76 -27.24 -10.60 -9.69
N LYS A 77 -27.35 -10.00 -10.88
CA LYS A 77 -27.86 -10.72 -12.04
C LYS A 77 -26.84 -11.73 -12.56
N ALA A 78 -25.57 -11.38 -12.54
CA ALA A 78 -24.49 -12.32 -12.90
C ALA A 78 -24.55 -13.58 -12.03
N GLN A 79 -24.69 -13.41 -10.70
CA GLN A 79 -24.81 -14.50 -9.73
C GLN A 79 -26.01 -15.39 -10.03
N ILE A 80 -27.21 -14.81 -10.22
CA ILE A 80 -28.44 -15.57 -10.49
C ILE A 80 -28.29 -16.41 -11.76
N VAL A 81 -27.79 -15.80 -12.86
CA VAL A 81 -27.61 -16.50 -14.13
C VAL A 81 -26.58 -17.63 -13.99
N ALA A 82 -25.47 -17.38 -13.32
CA ALA A 82 -24.43 -18.39 -13.11
C ALA A 82 -24.91 -19.56 -12.24
N GLN A 83 -25.63 -19.29 -11.14
CA GLN A 83 -26.20 -20.34 -10.29
C GLN A 83 -27.22 -21.20 -11.05
N ASN A 84 -28.15 -20.59 -11.78
CA ASN A 84 -29.14 -21.30 -12.57
C ASN A 84 -28.49 -22.17 -13.66
N TYR A 85 -27.46 -21.60 -14.30
CA TYR A 85 -26.70 -22.35 -15.32
C TYR A 85 -26.00 -23.57 -14.74
N LEU A 86 -25.25 -23.40 -13.64
CA LEU A 86 -24.51 -24.47 -13.01
C LEU A 86 -25.43 -25.58 -12.46
N SER A 87 -26.66 -25.22 -12.03
CA SER A 87 -27.66 -26.19 -11.62
C SER A 87 -28.18 -27.03 -12.81
N ALA A 88 -28.32 -26.41 -13.98
CA ALA A 88 -28.83 -27.07 -15.17
C ALA A 88 -27.73 -27.80 -15.98
N TYR A 89 -26.51 -27.27 -16.00
CA TYR A 89 -25.42 -27.72 -16.85
C TYR A 89 -24.08 -27.84 -16.10
N PRO A 90 -23.97 -28.62 -15.00
CA PRO A 90 -22.80 -28.64 -14.12
C PRO A 90 -21.50 -29.09 -14.78
N ASN A 91 -21.62 -29.87 -15.90
CA ASN A 91 -20.45 -30.42 -16.60
C ASN A 91 -20.31 -29.89 -18.05
N ASN A 92 -20.97 -28.77 -18.35
CA ASN A 92 -20.83 -28.14 -19.67
C ASN A 92 -19.43 -27.44 -19.78
N GLU A 93 -18.96 -27.24 -21.01
CA GLU A 93 -17.69 -26.58 -21.32
C GLU A 93 -17.58 -25.16 -20.71
N HIS A 94 -18.70 -24.45 -20.54
CA HIS A 94 -18.74 -23.12 -19.91
C HIS A 94 -18.90 -23.17 -18.41
N ALA A 95 -19.04 -24.33 -17.77
CA ALA A 95 -19.20 -24.39 -16.29
C ALA A 95 -18.01 -23.81 -15.52
N ALA A 96 -16.78 -23.97 -16.01
CA ALA A 96 -15.61 -23.35 -15.41
C ALA A 96 -15.78 -21.82 -15.34
N GLU A 97 -16.08 -21.18 -16.48
CA GLU A 97 -16.26 -19.72 -16.52
C GLU A 97 -17.46 -19.24 -15.68
N MET A 98 -18.52 -20.04 -15.58
CA MET A 98 -19.64 -19.73 -14.70
C MET A 98 -19.24 -19.75 -13.22
N TYR A 99 -18.38 -20.68 -12.79
CA TYR A 99 -17.81 -20.65 -11.44
C TYR A 99 -16.93 -19.43 -11.22
N ARG A 100 -16.14 -18.99 -12.23
CA ARG A 100 -15.38 -17.75 -12.15
C ARG A 100 -16.29 -16.54 -11.98
N ILE A 101 -17.34 -16.42 -12.80
CA ILE A 101 -18.34 -15.32 -12.71
C ILE A 101 -19.02 -15.33 -11.33
N LEU A 102 -19.33 -16.50 -10.81
CA LEU A 102 -19.92 -16.65 -9.48
C LEU A 102 -18.94 -16.21 -8.38
N GLY A 103 -17.65 -16.54 -8.53
CA GLY A 103 -16.58 -16.08 -7.65
C GLY A 103 -16.43 -14.56 -7.68
N ASP A 104 -16.44 -13.94 -8.87
CA ASP A 104 -16.41 -12.49 -9.05
C ASP A 104 -17.58 -11.83 -8.30
N ALA A 105 -18.80 -12.35 -8.45
CA ALA A 105 -19.99 -11.81 -7.80
C ALA A 105 -19.88 -11.92 -6.28
N TYR A 106 -19.53 -13.08 -5.74
CA TYR A 106 -19.35 -13.28 -4.31
C TYR A 106 -18.25 -12.38 -3.72
N TYR A 107 -17.13 -12.23 -4.44
CA TYR A 107 -16.06 -11.33 -4.02
C TYR A 107 -16.55 -9.89 -3.88
N HIS A 108 -17.29 -9.38 -4.88
CA HIS A 108 -17.81 -8.02 -4.86
C HIS A 108 -18.89 -7.78 -3.81
N PHE A 109 -19.58 -8.82 -3.36
CA PHE A 109 -20.51 -8.76 -2.23
C PHE A 109 -19.84 -8.96 -0.86
N GLY A 110 -18.52 -9.15 -0.81
CA GLY A 110 -17.80 -9.45 0.42
C GLY A 110 -18.08 -10.84 0.98
N GLN A 111 -18.67 -11.73 0.18
CA GLN A 111 -18.97 -13.12 0.53
C GLN A 111 -17.74 -14.00 0.25
N TYR A 112 -16.64 -13.70 0.96
CA TYR A 112 -15.34 -14.28 0.68
C TYR A 112 -15.27 -15.81 0.82
N PRO A 113 -15.94 -16.48 1.79
CA PRO A 113 -15.95 -17.95 1.84
C PRO A 113 -16.55 -18.56 0.57
N GLN A 114 -17.67 -18.03 0.07
CA GLN A 114 -18.31 -18.48 -1.15
C GLN A 114 -17.47 -18.15 -2.40
N ALA A 115 -16.78 -16.99 -2.39
CA ALA A 115 -15.85 -16.65 -3.45
C ALA A 115 -14.69 -17.66 -3.53
N VAL A 116 -14.11 -18.05 -2.40
CA VAL A 116 -13.06 -19.08 -2.32
C VAL A 116 -13.57 -20.40 -2.92
N GLU A 117 -14.77 -20.85 -2.55
CA GLU A 117 -15.35 -22.09 -3.08
C GLU A 117 -15.55 -22.00 -4.59
N ALA A 118 -16.14 -20.92 -5.08
CA ALA A 118 -16.42 -20.74 -6.51
C ALA A 118 -15.12 -20.66 -7.34
N PHE A 119 -14.13 -19.86 -6.91
CA PHE A 119 -12.86 -19.79 -7.63
C PHE A 119 -12.05 -21.09 -7.54
N SER A 120 -12.14 -21.85 -6.45
CA SER A 120 -11.52 -23.19 -6.36
C SER A 120 -12.16 -24.15 -7.37
N ASN A 121 -13.50 -24.19 -7.43
CA ASN A 121 -14.21 -24.98 -8.42
C ASN A 121 -13.87 -24.56 -9.87
N TYR A 122 -13.60 -23.29 -10.11
CA TYR A 122 -13.11 -22.81 -11.41
C TYR A 122 -11.74 -23.39 -11.74
N LEU A 123 -10.76 -23.28 -10.82
CA LEU A 123 -9.38 -23.70 -11.05
C LEU A 123 -9.20 -25.21 -11.10
N ASP A 124 -10.06 -25.97 -10.42
CA ASP A 124 -10.03 -27.43 -10.40
C ASP A 124 -10.58 -28.08 -11.67
N ARG A 125 -11.18 -27.27 -12.56
CA ARG A 125 -11.73 -27.76 -13.84
C ARG A 125 -10.63 -27.98 -14.86
N GLU A 126 -10.73 -29.09 -15.56
CA GLU A 126 -9.90 -29.38 -16.72
C GLU A 126 -10.09 -28.28 -17.78
N HIS A 127 -9.02 -27.74 -18.32
CA HIS A 127 -9.00 -26.62 -19.28
C HIS A 127 -9.35 -25.23 -18.72
N ALA A 128 -9.44 -25.02 -17.41
CA ALA A 128 -9.60 -23.67 -16.84
C ALA A 128 -8.38 -22.79 -17.16
N VAL A 129 -8.63 -21.63 -17.73
CA VAL A 129 -7.57 -20.64 -17.95
C VAL A 129 -7.24 -19.95 -16.63
N GLN A 130 -6.00 -20.05 -16.18
CA GLN A 130 -5.57 -19.38 -14.94
C GLN A 130 -5.44 -17.87 -15.17
N ARG A 131 -6.56 -17.15 -15.04
CA ARG A 131 -6.63 -15.70 -15.21
C ARG A 131 -6.05 -14.99 -13.98
N ARG A 132 -5.19 -14.00 -14.20
CA ARG A 132 -4.56 -13.21 -13.11
C ARG A 132 -5.59 -12.51 -12.22
N ASP A 133 -6.66 -11.95 -12.81
CA ASP A 133 -7.74 -11.27 -12.08
C ASP A 133 -8.48 -12.24 -11.14
N ALA A 134 -8.81 -13.45 -11.59
CA ALA A 134 -9.44 -14.48 -10.78
C ALA A 134 -8.51 -14.96 -9.65
N LEU A 135 -7.23 -15.22 -9.94
CA LEU A 135 -6.23 -15.57 -8.92
C LEU A 135 -6.05 -14.46 -7.88
N TYR A 136 -6.07 -13.21 -8.32
CA TYR A 136 -5.98 -12.06 -7.41
C TYR A 136 -7.18 -11.99 -6.46
N MET A 137 -8.41 -12.09 -6.98
CA MET A 137 -9.62 -12.08 -6.14
C MET A 137 -9.69 -13.30 -5.21
N LEU A 138 -9.25 -14.49 -5.66
CA LEU A 138 -9.12 -15.66 -4.82
C LEU A 138 -8.10 -15.43 -3.70
N GLY A 139 -6.93 -14.89 -4.02
CA GLY A 139 -5.89 -14.59 -3.03
C GLY A 139 -6.36 -13.60 -1.98
N LEU A 140 -7.06 -12.54 -2.39
CA LEU A 140 -7.68 -11.59 -1.46
C LEU A 140 -8.80 -12.23 -0.64
N SER A 141 -9.59 -13.13 -1.23
CA SER A 141 -10.62 -13.87 -0.50
C SER A 141 -10.01 -14.77 0.57
N TYR A 142 -8.89 -15.44 0.28
CA TYR A 142 -8.12 -16.17 1.29
C TYR A 142 -7.59 -15.27 2.39
N TYR A 143 -7.11 -14.07 2.04
CA TYR A 143 -6.66 -13.09 3.04
C TYR A 143 -7.80 -12.67 3.97
N GLN A 144 -8.97 -12.34 3.43
CA GLN A 144 -10.16 -11.94 4.21
C GLN A 144 -10.71 -13.08 5.08
N THR A 145 -10.61 -14.32 4.63
CA THR A 145 -10.97 -15.51 5.41
C THR A 145 -9.86 -15.98 6.35
N LYS A 146 -8.76 -15.19 6.46
CA LYS A 146 -7.61 -15.45 7.34
C LYS A 146 -6.82 -16.74 7.01
N VAL A 147 -6.94 -17.25 5.79
CA VAL A 147 -6.15 -18.39 5.31
C VAL A 147 -4.86 -17.86 4.67
N TYR A 148 -4.02 -17.21 5.47
CA TYR A 148 -2.91 -16.38 5.03
C TYR A 148 -1.85 -17.11 4.20
N SER A 149 -1.59 -18.39 4.49
CA SER A 149 -0.64 -19.19 3.71
C SER A 149 -1.10 -19.34 2.25
N LYS A 150 -2.38 -19.72 2.05
CA LYS A 150 -2.97 -19.81 0.72
C LYS A 150 -3.10 -18.44 0.03
N ALA A 151 -3.38 -17.40 0.81
CA ALA A 151 -3.41 -16.02 0.28
C ALA A 151 -2.06 -15.65 -0.34
N ALA A 152 -0.95 -15.82 0.41
CA ALA A 152 0.37 -15.49 -0.07
C ALA A 152 0.80 -16.34 -1.28
N GLU A 153 0.52 -17.65 -1.26
CA GLU A 153 0.80 -18.55 -2.39
C GLU A 153 0.03 -18.14 -3.65
N THR A 154 -1.28 -17.89 -3.51
CA THR A 154 -2.14 -17.57 -4.66
C THR A 154 -1.79 -16.19 -5.24
N LEU A 155 -1.56 -15.19 -4.39
CA LEU A 155 -1.13 -13.86 -4.81
C LEU A 155 0.25 -13.88 -5.48
N GLY A 156 1.14 -14.78 -5.06
CA GLY A 156 2.44 -14.97 -5.73
C GLY A 156 2.32 -15.34 -7.20
N LYS A 157 1.27 -16.07 -7.59
CA LYS A 157 0.99 -16.43 -8.99
C LYS A 157 0.51 -15.22 -9.84
N VAL A 158 0.12 -14.12 -9.21
CA VAL A 158 -0.35 -12.88 -9.86
C VAL A 158 0.81 -11.96 -10.26
N THR A 159 1.96 -12.09 -9.63
CA THR A 159 3.09 -11.16 -9.73
C THR A 159 3.94 -11.37 -11.00
N THR A 160 3.32 -11.58 -12.13
CA THR A 160 3.97 -11.89 -13.42
C THR A 160 4.19 -10.68 -14.32
N GLU A 161 3.57 -9.55 -13.99
CA GLU A 161 3.63 -8.30 -14.77
C GLU A 161 4.00 -7.13 -13.84
N ASN A 162 4.41 -6.00 -14.41
CA ASN A 162 4.70 -4.79 -13.63
C ASN A 162 3.52 -3.81 -13.76
N ASP A 163 2.48 -4.01 -12.95
CA ASP A 163 1.26 -3.24 -12.94
C ASP A 163 0.68 -3.03 -11.53
N ALA A 164 -0.44 -2.32 -11.44
CA ALA A 164 -1.12 -2.06 -10.17
C ALA A 164 -1.64 -3.34 -9.48
N LEU A 165 -1.99 -4.36 -10.26
CA LEU A 165 -2.46 -5.63 -9.72
C LEU A 165 -1.33 -6.36 -9.00
N THR A 166 -0.15 -6.44 -9.63
CA THR A 166 1.07 -6.99 -9.03
C THR A 166 1.48 -6.22 -7.77
N GLN A 167 1.45 -4.89 -7.83
CA GLN A 167 1.79 -4.07 -6.68
C GLN A 167 0.88 -4.37 -5.47
N ASN A 168 -0.43 -4.48 -5.71
CA ASN A 168 -1.39 -4.78 -4.67
C ASN A 168 -1.27 -6.24 -4.18
N ALA A 169 -0.96 -7.18 -5.07
CA ALA A 169 -0.68 -8.56 -4.70
C ALA A 169 0.52 -8.64 -3.73
N TYR A 170 1.62 -7.96 -4.03
CA TYR A 170 2.77 -7.90 -3.11
C TYR A 170 2.43 -7.27 -1.76
N LEU A 171 1.62 -6.20 -1.73
CA LEU A 171 1.17 -5.61 -0.47
C LEU A 171 0.45 -6.65 0.39
N HIS A 172 -0.54 -7.36 -0.17
CA HIS A 172 -1.33 -8.35 0.58
C HIS A 172 -0.55 -9.63 0.89
N MET A 173 0.44 -10.00 0.07
CA MET A 173 1.42 -11.04 0.43
C MET A 173 2.20 -10.64 1.68
N GLY A 174 2.72 -9.41 1.72
CA GLY A 174 3.43 -8.88 2.88
C GLY A 174 2.56 -8.90 4.14
N LEU A 175 1.32 -8.42 4.03
CA LEU A 175 0.34 -8.45 5.13
C LEU A 175 0.04 -9.88 5.58
N SER A 176 -0.08 -10.83 4.64
CA SER A 176 -0.29 -12.25 4.94
C SER A 176 0.90 -12.84 5.70
N TYR A 177 2.13 -12.56 5.26
CA TYR A 177 3.34 -13.02 5.94
C TYR A 177 3.52 -12.42 7.33
N LEU A 178 3.07 -11.18 7.57
CA LEU A 178 3.05 -10.60 8.92
C LEU A 178 2.12 -11.42 9.85
N GLN A 179 0.94 -11.79 9.36
CA GLN A 179 0.00 -12.62 10.15
C GLN A 179 0.56 -14.04 10.46
N LEU A 180 1.44 -14.53 9.61
CA LEU A 180 2.18 -15.80 9.81
C LEU A 180 3.46 -15.63 10.63
N ALA A 181 3.76 -14.44 11.13
CA ALA A 181 5.00 -14.07 11.81
C ALA A 181 6.29 -14.29 10.96
N GLU A 182 6.15 -14.36 9.63
CA GLU A 182 7.24 -14.54 8.68
C GLU A 182 7.82 -13.18 8.23
N LYS A 183 8.38 -12.41 9.18
CA LYS A 183 8.81 -11.01 8.97
C LYS A 183 9.76 -10.81 7.80
N ASN A 184 10.69 -11.73 7.54
CA ASN A 184 11.62 -11.61 6.41
C ASN A 184 10.90 -11.73 5.06
N LYS A 185 9.93 -12.63 4.91
CA LYS A 185 9.12 -12.73 3.70
C LYS A 185 8.21 -11.52 3.54
N ALA A 186 7.63 -11.04 4.65
CA ALA A 186 6.85 -9.80 4.65
C ALA A 186 7.66 -8.61 4.14
N ARG A 187 8.89 -8.44 4.66
CA ARG A 187 9.82 -7.38 4.22
C ARG A 187 10.07 -7.43 2.72
N MET A 188 10.40 -8.61 2.18
CA MET A 188 10.65 -8.77 0.73
C MET A 188 9.43 -8.42 -0.12
N ALA A 189 8.25 -8.83 0.31
CA ALA A 189 7.00 -8.50 -0.40
C ALA A 189 6.70 -6.99 -0.36
N PHE A 190 6.84 -6.34 0.81
CA PHE A 190 6.65 -4.90 0.93
C PHE A 190 7.68 -4.09 0.14
N GLU A 191 8.93 -4.56 0.07
CA GLU A 191 9.96 -3.94 -0.76
C GLU A 191 9.55 -3.90 -2.24
N GLN A 192 9.03 -5.01 -2.77
CA GLN A 192 8.53 -5.07 -4.15
C GLN A 192 7.32 -4.14 -4.38
N ALA A 193 6.37 -4.12 -3.44
CA ALA A 193 5.23 -3.23 -3.53
C ALA A 193 5.64 -1.75 -3.46
N ALA A 194 6.61 -1.40 -2.60
CA ALA A 194 7.13 -0.04 -2.44
C ALA A 194 8.00 0.44 -3.61
N ALA A 195 8.59 -0.49 -4.37
CA ALA A 195 9.38 -0.16 -5.56
C ALA A 195 8.52 0.28 -6.76
N SER A 196 7.24 -0.11 -6.81
CA SER A 196 6.32 0.23 -7.90
C SER A 196 5.64 1.58 -7.67
N ASN A 197 5.46 2.36 -8.74
CA ASN A 197 4.73 3.63 -8.76
C ASN A 197 3.32 3.52 -9.38
N ALA A 198 2.82 2.32 -9.61
CA ALA A 198 1.52 2.10 -10.26
C ALA A 198 0.35 2.65 -9.43
N ASN A 199 0.44 2.57 -8.10
CA ASN A 199 -0.51 3.17 -7.17
C ASN A 199 0.25 3.74 -5.95
N MET A 200 0.17 5.06 -5.76
CA MET A 200 0.91 5.76 -4.71
C MET A 200 0.42 5.46 -3.30
N GLN A 201 -0.89 5.17 -3.10
CA GLN A 201 -1.40 4.78 -1.79
C GLN A 201 -0.87 3.41 -1.37
N ILE A 202 -0.81 2.46 -2.31
CA ILE A 202 -0.23 1.14 -2.07
C ILE A 202 1.26 1.27 -1.78
N LYS A 203 1.96 2.12 -2.54
CA LYS A 203 3.38 2.40 -2.34
C LYS A 203 3.65 2.96 -0.95
N GLU A 204 2.87 3.95 -0.51
CA GLU A 204 2.95 4.55 0.81
C GLU A 204 2.79 3.51 1.92
N GLN A 205 1.73 2.71 1.85
CA GLN A 205 1.46 1.66 2.83
C GLN A 205 2.56 0.58 2.85
N ALA A 206 3.04 0.19 1.67
CA ALA A 206 4.11 -0.79 1.54
C ALA A 206 5.45 -0.26 2.08
N ALA A 207 5.81 0.99 1.78
CA ALA A 207 7.03 1.63 2.26
C ALA A 207 7.04 1.76 3.79
N TYR A 208 5.89 2.12 4.38
CA TYR A 208 5.74 2.15 5.84
C TYR A 208 5.96 0.76 6.46
N ASN A 209 5.27 -0.26 5.95
CA ASN A 209 5.41 -1.63 6.49
C ASN A 209 6.80 -2.21 6.23
N TYR A 210 7.44 -1.89 5.11
CA TYR A 210 8.83 -2.26 4.83
C TYR A 210 9.79 -1.70 5.89
N ALA A 211 9.68 -0.39 6.18
CA ALA A 211 10.50 0.26 7.19
C ALA A 211 10.27 -0.31 8.59
N LEU A 212 9.02 -0.63 8.95
CA LEU A 212 8.70 -1.32 10.21
C LEU A 212 9.33 -2.72 10.29
N CYS A 213 9.23 -3.53 9.24
CA CYS A 213 9.86 -4.85 9.20
C CYS A 213 11.37 -4.75 9.40
N LEU A 214 12.02 -3.76 8.76
CA LEU A 214 13.44 -3.49 8.96
C LEU A 214 13.74 -3.11 10.42
N HIS A 215 12.94 -2.23 11.01
CA HIS A 215 13.12 -1.79 12.39
C HIS A 215 12.98 -2.96 13.39
N GLU A 216 12.01 -3.82 13.20
CA GLU A 216 11.74 -4.96 14.09
C GLU A 216 12.72 -6.14 13.91
N THR A 217 13.42 -6.21 12.77
CA THR A 217 14.37 -7.29 12.46
C THR A 217 15.84 -6.85 12.51
N SER A 218 16.12 -5.55 12.63
CA SER A 218 17.48 -5.00 12.64
C SER A 218 18.14 -5.15 14.01
N PHE A 219 19.37 -5.62 14.01
CA PHE A 219 20.24 -5.68 15.21
C PHE A 219 21.01 -4.36 15.43
N SER A 220 20.97 -3.41 14.49
CA SER A 220 21.70 -2.15 14.54
C SER A 220 20.74 -0.99 14.76
N ALA A 221 21.00 -0.15 15.77
CA ALA A 221 20.22 1.06 16.04
C ALA A 221 20.23 2.04 14.85
N PHE A 222 21.37 2.13 14.13
CA PHE A 222 21.57 2.96 12.93
C PHE A 222 21.78 2.09 11.69
N GLY A 223 20.80 1.28 11.36
CA GLY A 223 20.84 0.39 10.20
C GLY A 223 19.94 0.87 9.06
N GLU A 224 19.59 -0.10 8.23
CA GLU A 224 18.71 0.11 7.06
C GLU A 224 17.34 0.69 7.44
N SER A 225 16.85 0.43 8.67
CA SER A 225 15.55 0.93 9.16
C SER A 225 15.52 2.46 9.25
N VAL A 226 16.58 3.10 9.76
CA VAL A 226 16.66 4.57 9.83
C VAL A 226 16.62 5.17 8.42
N THR A 227 17.40 4.62 7.50
CA THR A 227 17.39 5.06 6.09
C THR A 227 16.02 4.88 5.43
N ALA A 228 15.34 3.77 5.72
CA ALA A 228 14.00 3.52 5.20
C ALA A 228 12.95 4.50 5.78
N PHE A 229 13.03 4.83 7.06
CA PHE A 229 12.17 5.83 7.69
C PHE A 229 12.43 7.25 7.18
N GLU A 230 13.71 7.64 6.99
CA GLU A 230 14.08 8.93 6.37
C GLU A 230 13.50 9.05 4.95
N LYS A 231 13.67 8.00 4.15
CA LYS A 231 13.13 7.92 2.79
C LYS A 231 11.61 8.05 2.79
N PHE A 232 10.95 7.35 3.73
CA PHE A 232 9.49 7.43 3.88
C PHE A 232 9.03 8.87 4.18
N LEU A 233 9.64 9.55 5.15
CA LEU A 233 9.28 10.93 5.50
C LEU A 233 9.55 11.92 4.36
N ASN A 234 10.58 11.70 3.56
CA ASN A 234 10.90 12.54 2.41
C ASN A 234 9.91 12.32 1.25
N GLU A 235 9.49 11.10 1.02
CA GLU A 235 8.57 10.76 -0.07
C GLU A 235 7.10 11.03 0.30
N PHE A 236 6.73 10.82 1.57
CA PHE A 236 5.36 10.94 2.09
C PHE A 236 5.27 11.85 3.32
N PRO A 237 5.66 13.14 3.22
CA PRO A 237 5.74 14.04 4.39
C PRO A 237 4.38 14.34 5.03
N THR A 238 3.27 14.13 4.34
CA THR A 238 1.89 14.35 4.81
C THR A 238 1.13 13.06 5.08
N SER A 239 1.83 11.92 5.10
CA SER A 239 1.27 10.61 5.39
C SER A 239 0.64 10.56 6.79
N PRO A 240 -0.49 9.85 6.96
CA PRO A 240 -1.02 9.55 8.30
C PRO A 240 -0.04 8.73 9.17
N TYR A 241 0.96 8.09 8.56
CA TYR A 241 2.02 7.36 9.26
C TYR A 241 3.23 8.22 9.64
N ALA A 242 3.34 9.47 9.13
CA ALA A 242 4.54 10.30 9.29
C ALA A 242 4.86 10.63 10.76
N GLU A 243 3.83 10.87 11.59
CA GLU A 243 4.02 11.12 13.02
C GLU A 243 4.59 9.90 13.74
N LYS A 244 4.06 8.71 13.44
CA LYS A 244 4.51 7.45 14.03
C LYS A 244 5.94 7.10 13.59
N VAL A 245 6.27 7.32 12.32
CA VAL A 245 7.64 7.15 11.79
C VAL A 245 8.59 8.13 12.49
N SER A 246 8.18 9.39 12.68
CA SER A 246 8.96 10.38 13.43
C SER A 246 9.25 9.92 14.86
N SER A 247 8.26 9.31 15.53
CA SER A 247 8.42 8.79 16.90
C SER A 247 9.44 7.65 16.96
N TYR A 248 9.43 6.72 16.00
CA TYR A 248 10.45 5.66 15.91
C TYR A 248 11.87 6.22 15.70
N LEU A 249 12.01 7.21 14.80
CA LEU A 249 13.30 7.86 14.58
C LEU A 249 13.79 8.58 15.85
N VAL A 250 12.91 9.32 16.56
CA VAL A 250 13.25 9.99 17.82
C VAL A 250 13.72 8.97 18.86
N GLU A 251 13.02 7.83 18.99
CA GLU A 251 13.44 6.76 19.90
C GLU A 251 14.86 6.26 19.56
N VAL A 252 15.13 5.98 18.29
CA VAL A 252 16.47 5.56 17.86
C VAL A 252 17.51 6.63 18.11
N TYR A 253 17.23 7.91 17.82
CA TYR A 253 18.16 9.02 18.01
C TYR A 253 18.49 9.26 19.49
N MET A 254 17.50 9.15 20.35
CA MET A 254 17.70 9.39 21.80
C MET A 254 18.37 8.22 22.52
N ASN A 255 18.21 7.00 22.00
CA ASN A 255 18.81 5.79 22.57
C ASN A 255 20.22 5.49 22.01
N THR A 256 20.64 6.21 20.97
CA THR A 256 21.99 6.04 20.42
C THR A 256 23.05 6.76 21.25
N ARG A 257 24.27 6.20 21.24
CA ARG A 257 25.48 6.90 21.71
C ARG A 257 26.18 7.68 20.58
N SER A 258 25.70 7.54 19.33
CA SER A 258 26.30 8.18 18.15
C SER A 258 25.49 9.42 17.74
N TYR A 259 25.61 10.49 18.52
CA TYR A 259 24.88 11.73 18.28
C TYR A 259 25.21 12.39 16.93
N ASP A 260 26.45 12.27 16.45
CA ASP A 260 26.83 12.76 15.12
C ASP A 260 26.09 12.03 13.98
N ALA A 261 25.91 10.71 14.12
CA ALA A 261 25.12 9.94 13.16
C ALA A 261 23.64 10.35 13.20
N ALA A 262 23.10 10.61 14.39
CA ALA A 262 21.74 11.10 14.57
C ALA A 262 21.53 12.47 13.90
N LEU A 263 22.46 13.43 14.08
CA LEU A 263 22.38 14.73 13.42
C LEU A 263 22.41 14.60 11.88
N LYS A 264 23.36 13.80 11.35
CA LYS A 264 23.44 13.54 9.92
C LYS A 264 22.16 12.90 9.35
N SER A 265 21.53 12.04 10.13
CA SER A 265 20.25 11.43 9.78
C SER A 265 19.12 12.47 9.74
N ILE A 266 18.99 13.30 10.78
CA ILE A 266 17.98 14.36 10.83
C ILE A 266 18.16 15.37 9.67
N ASP A 267 19.39 15.70 9.31
CA ASP A 267 19.70 16.65 8.23
C ASP A 267 19.33 16.13 6.83
N ARG A 268 19.13 14.81 6.67
CA ARG A 268 18.59 14.21 5.42
C ARG A 268 17.07 14.30 5.29
N ILE A 269 16.37 14.65 6.38
CA ILE A 269 14.90 14.78 6.36
C ILE A 269 14.54 16.19 5.89
N ALA A 270 13.92 16.29 4.72
CA ALA A 270 13.57 17.58 4.10
C ALA A 270 12.59 18.42 4.93
N LYS A 271 11.64 17.77 5.61
CA LYS A 271 10.62 18.42 6.46
C LYS A 271 10.50 17.67 7.79
N PRO A 272 11.45 17.85 8.72
CA PRO A 272 11.40 17.18 10.00
C PRO A 272 10.22 17.67 10.84
N SER A 273 9.56 16.75 11.55
CA SER A 273 8.48 17.06 12.49
C SER A 273 8.99 17.81 13.71
N ALA A 274 8.08 18.45 14.47
CA ALA A 274 8.43 19.13 15.72
C ALA A 274 9.13 18.18 16.71
N GLN A 275 8.72 16.93 16.80
CA GLN A 275 9.35 15.90 17.65
C GLN A 275 10.81 15.64 17.25
N ILE A 276 11.08 15.53 15.93
CA ILE A 276 12.45 15.34 15.41
C ILE A 276 13.30 16.57 15.69
N LEU A 277 12.74 17.78 15.55
CA LEU A 277 13.46 19.03 15.85
C LEU A 277 13.72 19.21 17.35
N GLU A 278 12.82 18.78 18.23
CA GLU A 278 13.08 18.71 19.67
C GLU A 278 14.21 17.71 19.99
N ALA A 279 14.19 16.53 19.36
CA ALA A 279 15.28 15.57 19.49
C ALA A 279 16.62 16.15 19.00
N LYS A 280 16.63 16.87 17.87
CA LYS A 280 17.82 17.60 17.36
C LYS A 280 18.34 18.59 18.38
N GLN A 281 17.46 19.39 18.99
CA GLN A 281 17.83 20.34 20.04
C GLN A 281 18.53 19.66 21.21
N LYS A 282 17.96 18.54 21.71
CA LYS A 282 18.53 17.76 22.82
C LYS A 282 19.88 17.13 22.45
N ILE A 283 20.01 16.59 21.24
CA ILE A 283 21.25 15.99 20.74
C ILE A 283 22.37 17.04 20.65
N LEU A 284 22.08 18.21 20.08
CA LEU A 284 23.03 19.32 20.02
C LEU A 284 23.47 19.77 21.40
N PHE A 285 22.55 19.82 22.37
CA PHE A 285 22.85 20.10 23.76
C PHE A 285 23.81 19.05 24.35
N GLN A 286 23.54 17.76 24.15
CA GLN A 286 24.41 16.66 24.64
C GLN A 286 25.82 16.72 24.02
N LEU A 287 25.92 16.99 22.72
CA LEU A 287 27.23 17.19 22.06
C LEU A 287 27.99 18.41 22.62
N GLY A 288 27.27 19.49 22.93
CA GLY A 288 27.82 20.68 23.52
C GLY A 288 28.37 20.42 24.92
N THR A 289 27.61 19.77 25.79
CA THR A 289 28.04 19.40 27.14
C THR A 289 29.18 18.36 27.12
N GLN A 290 29.18 17.43 26.18
CA GLN A 290 30.27 16.48 25.99
C GLN A 290 31.58 17.20 25.55
N SER A 291 31.48 18.17 24.61
CA SER A 291 32.63 18.98 24.19
C SER A 291 33.18 19.83 25.35
N PHE A 292 32.28 20.38 26.15
CA PHE A 292 32.69 21.11 27.40
C PHE A 292 33.44 20.19 28.37
N ALA A 293 32.93 18.99 28.64
CA ALA A 293 33.59 18.01 29.51
C ALA A 293 35.00 17.62 29.00
N ASN A 294 35.19 17.64 27.68
CA ASN A 294 36.49 17.40 27.04
C ASN A 294 37.39 18.66 26.97
N ALA A 295 36.98 19.75 27.61
CA ALA A 295 37.65 21.06 27.59
C ALA A 295 37.77 21.69 26.19
N ASP A 296 36.98 21.26 25.21
CA ASP A 296 36.86 21.90 23.89
C ASP A 296 35.72 22.93 23.92
N PHE A 297 36.01 24.07 24.56
CA PHE A 297 35.00 25.10 24.84
C PHE A 297 34.49 25.79 23.56
N GLU A 298 35.31 25.96 22.54
CA GLU A 298 34.88 26.53 21.26
C GLU A 298 33.92 25.60 20.51
N GLN A 299 34.17 24.30 20.50
CA GLN A 299 33.27 23.34 19.92
C GLN A 299 31.98 23.20 20.74
N ALA A 300 32.08 23.27 22.08
CA ALA A 300 30.93 23.33 22.97
C ALA A 300 30.01 24.49 22.61
N LEU A 301 30.56 25.71 22.48
CA LEU A 301 29.82 26.91 22.07
C LEU A 301 29.12 26.73 20.72
N LYS A 302 29.77 26.07 19.76
CA LYS A 302 29.20 25.82 18.44
C LYS A 302 27.93 24.97 18.52
N TYR A 303 27.97 23.86 19.25
CA TYR A 303 26.80 22.95 19.38
C TYR A 303 25.72 23.60 20.27
N LEU A 304 26.06 24.20 21.37
CA LEU A 304 25.12 24.84 22.29
C LEU A 304 24.37 25.99 21.61
N ASN A 305 25.05 26.84 20.85
CA ASN A 305 24.41 27.90 20.09
C ASN A 305 23.46 27.38 19.02
N GLN A 306 23.79 26.25 18.38
CA GLN A 306 22.85 25.58 17.46
C GLN A 306 21.60 25.06 18.21
N SER A 307 21.78 24.49 19.40
CA SER A 307 20.65 24.08 20.25
C SER A 307 19.77 25.26 20.66
N ILE A 308 20.37 26.39 21.03
CA ILE A 308 19.67 27.64 21.37
C ILE A 308 18.87 28.17 20.16
N ALA A 309 19.43 28.11 18.96
CA ALA A 309 18.81 28.63 17.75
C ALA A 309 17.47 27.90 17.40
N ILE A 310 17.36 26.62 17.73
CA ILE A 310 16.13 25.83 17.59
C ILE A 310 15.35 25.66 18.91
N GLY A 311 15.60 26.55 19.87
CA GLY A 311 15.16 26.45 21.26
C GLY A 311 13.66 26.61 21.51
N GLN A 312 12.84 26.77 20.47
CA GLN A 312 11.38 26.87 20.58
C GLN A 312 10.70 25.53 20.92
N TYR A 313 11.37 24.41 20.69
CA TYR A 313 10.79 23.08 20.89
C TYR A 313 10.92 22.61 22.34
N ASN A 314 12.01 22.98 23.03
CA ASN A 314 12.19 22.67 24.45
C ASN A 314 12.83 23.84 25.19
N ARG A 315 12.02 24.53 26.00
CA ARG A 315 12.43 25.74 26.72
C ARG A 315 13.53 25.46 27.77
N GLN A 316 13.42 24.34 28.49
CA GLN A 316 14.42 24.01 29.51
C GLN A 316 15.78 23.68 28.90
N THR A 317 15.82 22.85 27.86
CA THR A 317 17.06 22.57 27.10
C THR A 317 17.70 23.86 26.56
N LYS A 318 16.88 24.83 26.13
CA LYS A 318 17.39 26.15 25.71
C LYS A 318 18.02 26.90 26.87
N ALA A 319 17.38 26.91 28.04
CA ALA A 319 17.91 27.55 29.24
C ALA A 319 19.25 26.91 29.64
N ASP A 320 19.28 25.57 29.75
CA ASP A 320 20.48 24.82 30.12
C ASP A 320 21.63 25.03 29.12
N ALA A 321 21.32 25.19 27.84
CA ALA A 321 22.30 25.51 26.80
C ALA A 321 22.92 26.89 27.01
N TYR A 322 22.15 27.90 27.45
CA TYR A 322 22.70 29.21 27.83
C TYR A 322 23.61 29.10 29.04
N TYR A 323 23.27 28.30 30.05
CA TYR A 323 24.15 28.06 31.21
C TYR A 323 25.51 27.53 30.74
N TRP A 324 25.52 26.46 29.94
CA TRP A 324 26.78 25.86 29.48
C TRP A 324 27.55 26.75 28.48
N CYS A 325 26.86 27.62 27.72
CA CYS A 325 27.54 28.70 26.98
C CYS A 325 28.22 29.69 27.91
N GLY A 326 27.56 30.13 28.98
CA GLY A 326 28.11 30.98 29.99
C GLY A 326 29.37 30.39 30.63
N GLU A 327 29.33 29.11 31.04
CA GLU A 327 30.47 28.37 31.54
C GLU A 327 31.63 28.29 30.53
N SER A 328 31.29 27.98 29.24
CA SER A 328 32.29 27.91 28.17
C SER A 328 32.99 29.26 27.95
N TYR A 329 32.22 30.37 27.89
CA TYR A 329 32.79 31.71 27.79
C TYR A 329 33.64 32.10 29.00
N TYR A 330 33.20 31.72 30.20
CA TYR A 330 33.96 31.94 31.42
C TYR A 330 35.34 31.25 31.37
N ARG A 331 35.38 29.96 30.95
CA ARG A 331 36.64 29.20 30.76
C ARG A 331 37.56 29.80 29.70
N LEU A 332 36.99 30.48 28.70
CA LEU A 332 37.70 31.19 27.64
C LEU A 332 38.09 32.63 28.05
N ASN A 333 37.84 33.02 29.28
CA ASN A 333 38.09 34.38 29.83
C ASN A 333 37.28 35.48 29.10
N ARG A 334 36.10 35.14 28.55
CA ARG A 334 35.16 36.03 27.84
C ARG A 334 34.02 36.42 28.79
N MET A 335 34.33 37.29 29.78
CA MET A 335 33.46 37.59 30.94
C MET A 335 32.14 38.26 30.55
N VAL A 336 32.14 39.14 29.53
CA VAL A 336 30.93 39.86 29.08
C VAL A 336 29.92 38.91 28.49
N GLU A 337 30.36 38.01 27.62
CA GLU A 337 29.50 36.98 27.01
C GLU A 337 29.03 35.97 28.05
N ALA A 338 29.89 35.59 29.00
CA ALA A 338 29.51 34.71 30.10
C ALA A 338 28.35 35.30 30.92
N ALA A 339 28.50 36.57 31.37
CA ALA A 339 27.45 37.26 32.16
C ALA A 339 26.13 37.40 31.37
N ARG A 340 26.22 37.68 30.07
CA ARG A 340 25.02 37.74 29.19
C ARG A 340 24.28 36.40 29.19
N ASP A 341 24.97 35.29 28.98
CA ASP A 341 24.37 33.99 28.79
C ASP A 341 23.85 33.40 30.12
N PHE A 342 24.53 33.65 31.26
CA PHE A 342 23.98 33.34 32.59
C PHE A 342 22.69 34.12 32.88
N ASN A 343 22.64 35.42 32.54
CA ASN A 343 21.38 36.18 32.68
C ASN A 343 20.26 35.60 31.80
N ALA A 344 20.54 35.14 30.57
CA ALA A 344 19.57 34.50 29.71
C ALA A 344 19.08 33.19 30.35
N TYR A 345 19.95 32.39 30.93
CA TYR A 345 19.57 31.18 31.67
C TYR A 345 18.57 31.50 32.79
N LEU A 346 18.91 32.50 33.70
CA LEU A 346 18.07 32.88 34.83
C LEU A 346 16.67 33.34 34.41
N GLN A 347 16.52 33.94 33.22
CA GLN A 347 15.24 34.38 32.69
C GLN A 347 14.41 33.25 32.07
N LEU A 348 15.06 32.21 31.56
CA LEU A 348 14.43 31.16 30.77
C LEU A 348 14.17 29.88 31.56
N THR A 349 14.98 29.58 32.58
CA THR A 349 14.88 28.32 33.31
C THR A 349 13.50 28.12 33.92
N THR A 350 13.01 26.87 33.83
CA THR A 350 11.78 26.41 34.48
C THR A 350 12.06 25.66 35.78
N GLN A 351 13.37 25.50 36.12
CA GLN A 351 13.84 24.77 37.30
C GLN A 351 14.78 25.65 38.14
N PRO A 352 14.27 26.69 38.82
CA PRO A 352 15.10 27.66 39.50
C PRO A 352 15.86 27.11 40.71
N ASN A 353 15.55 25.92 41.19
CA ASN A 353 16.15 25.30 42.37
C ASN A 353 17.11 24.14 42.00
N ASN A 354 17.53 24.02 40.75
CA ASN A 354 18.54 23.01 40.39
C ASN A 354 19.97 23.52 40.68
N GLU A 355 20.95 22.61 40.65
CA GLU A 355 22.34 22.92 40.95
C GLU A 355 22.95 23.99 40.02
N MET A 356 22.44 24.10 38.76
CA MET A 356 22.88 25.12 37.81
C MET A 356 22.37 26.52 38.16
N TYR A 357 21.31 26.64 38.97
CA TYR A 357 20.74 27.91 39.37
C TYR A 357 21.49 28.52 40.55
N ALA A 358 22.04 27.69 41.45
CA ALA A 358 22.77 28.11 42.65
C ALA A 358 24.19 28.64 42.31
#